data_d342d1c023e2313792677f5e20c3d90a
#
_entry.id   d342d1c023e2313792677f5e20c3d90a
#
_cell.length_a   1.000
_cell.length_b   1.000
_cell.length_c   1.000
_cell.angle_alpha   90.00
_cell.angle_beta   90.00
_cell.angle_gamma   90.00
#
_symmetry.space_group_name_H-M   'P 1'
#
loop_
_entity.id
_entity.type
_entity.pdbx_description
1 polymer ?
#
loop_
_entity_poly.entity_id
_entity_poly.type
_entity_poly.pdbx_seq_one_letter_code
_entity_poly.pdbx_strand_id
1 'polypeptide(L)'
;MQLKHWISIVVFTLCAITVRADEWIRINQLGYLPESKKVAVFLSEEDASVKECSLIDLFTGKTVSTFTSIQPTGTLGSMKSTFRIDFSDFNHPGTYYLKAGNTRSPYFPINNQVYNGTADFLLNYMRQQRCGYNPYLKDSCHMDDGYIICHPTKDGTKIDVRGGWHDAADYLQYTTTSANAIYQMMFAYQQNPEAFSDYYDANGHRKANGIPDIVDEIKWGLDWLNRMNPTTGEMYNQIADDRDHASMRLPNHDKVDYGYGPGKGRPVYFCSGEKQVRGEFTNATTGIASTAGKFASCFALGARILKDFYPEFAQEIEKKADAAYEEGIKKPGVCQTASVRSPYIYEEDNWTYDMELAAIELYKSTQNNRYLQQAIEYGRREPVTPWMGADSTRHYQWYPFMNMGHYWLAKTESNTRL
;
A
#
# COMPACT_ATOMS: atom_id res chain seq x y z
N MET A 1 -48.44 34.18 69.92
CA MET A 1 -47.62 34.37 68.72
C MET A 1 -46.98 33.00 68.40
N GLN A 2 -47.62 32.19 67.52
CA GLN A 2 -47.17 30.84 67.20
C GLN A 2 -46.35 30.87 65.93
N LEU A 3 -45.07 30.41 66.02
CA LEU A 3 -44.16 30.27 64.91
C LEU A 3 -44.36 28.88 64.25
N LYS A 4 -44.92 28.86 63.08
CA LYS A 4 -45.11 27.61 62.29
C LYS A 4 -43.76 27.31 61.59
N HIS A 5 -43.17 26.19 61.95
CA HIS A 5 -42.00 25.64 61.24
C HIS A 5 -42.48 24.86 59.99
N TRP A 6 -42.07 25.32 58.81
CA TRP A 6 -42.19 24.56 57.58
C TRP A 6 -40.93 23.71 57.39
N ILE A 7 -41.07 22.42 57.46
CA ILE A 7 -40.06 21.46 57.07
C ILE A 7 -40.20 21.19 55.60
N SER A 8 -39.29 21.73 54.80
CA SER A 8 -39.18 21.36 53.35
C SER A 8 -38.41 20.05 53.23
N ILE A 9 -39.12 18.99 52.84
CA ILE A 9 -38.49 17.71 52.45
C ILE A 9 -38.01 17.88 51.01
N VAL A 10 -36.71 17.96 50.81
CA VAL A 10 -36.08 17.90 49.49
C VAL A 10 -35.91 16.43 49.15
N VAL A 11 -36.72 15.94 48.27
CA VAL A 11 -36.58 14.59 47.68
C VAL A 11 -35.48 14.66 46.62
N PHE A 12 -34.27 14.17 46.95
CA PHE A 12 -33.24 13.91 45.95
C PHE A 12 -33.61 12.69 45.15
N THR A 13 -34.11 12.89 43.91
CA THR A 13 -34.27 11.84 42.94
C THR A 13 -32.86 11.55 42.41
N LEU A 14 -32.21 10.50 42.89
CA LEU A 14 -31.02 9.95 42.25
C LEU A 14 -31.42 9.40 40.88
N CYS A 15 -31.25 10.17 39.80
CA CYS A 15 -31.16 9.62 38.49
C CYS A 15 -29.91 8.77 38.42
N ALA A 16 -30.04 7.45 38.56
CA ALA A 16 -28.94 6.53 38.20
C ALA A 16 -28.70 6.70 36.71
N ILE A 17 -27.71 7.49 36.36
CA ILE A 17 -27.15 7.49 35.00
C ILE A 17 -26.48 6.11 34.88
N THR A 18 -27.22 5.18 34.30
CA THR A 18 -26.57 3.93 33.85
C THR A 18 -25.61 4.32 32.74
N VAL A 19 -24.34 4.44 33.09
CA VAL A 19 -23.27 4.48 32.11
C VAL A 19 -23.37 3.17 31.36
N ARG A 20 -23.94 3.23 30.16
CA ARG A 20 -24.03 2.07 29.30
C ARG A 20 -22.64 1.90 28.72
N ALA A 21 -22.01 0.75 28.96
CA ALA A 21 -20.77 0.41 28.31
C ALA A 21 -20.96 0.51 26.80
N ASP A 22 -20.05 1.17 26.11
CA ASP A 22 -20.09 1.21 24.67
C ASP A 22 -19.67 -0.14 24.10
N GLU A 23 -20.57 -0.72 23.33
CA GLU A 23 -20.44 -2.03 22.70
C GLU A 23 -20.63 -1.93 21.20
N TRP A 24 -19.86 -2.69 20.44
CA TRP A 24 -19.95 -2.71 18.97
C TRP A 24 -19.84 -4.12 18.42
N ILE A 25 -20.50 -4.35 17.29
CA ILE A 25 -20.22 -5.49 16.42
C ILE A 25 -19.64 -4.91 15.12
N ARG A 26 -18.39 -5.22 14.85
CA ARG A 26 -17.68 -4.83 13.63
C ARG A 26 -17.73 -5.94 12.60
N ILE A 27 -17.98 -5.58 11.36
CA ILE A 27 -18.16 -6.47 10.21
C ILE A 27 -17.38 -5.91 9.00
N ASN A 28 -17.24 -6.71 7.96
CA ASN A 28 -16.85 -6.17 6.66
C ASN A 28 -18.03 -5.35 6.11
N GLN A 29 -17.83 -4.03 6.03
CA GLN A 29 -18.90 -3.11 5.60
C GLN A 29 -19.27 -3.26 4.12
N LEU A 30 -18.40 -3.80 3.28
CA LEU A 30 -18.73 -4.17 1.90
C LEU A 30 -19.65 -5.39 1.85
N GLY A 31 -19.60 -6.25 2.86
CA GLY A 31 -20.34 -7.50 2.93
C GLY A 31 -19.47 -8.73 2.68
N TYR A 32 -20.07 -9.85 2.31
CA TYR A 32 -19.41 -11.13 2.20
C TYR A 32 -19.89 -11.91 0.98
N LEU A 33 -18.98 -12.67 0.37
CA LEU A 33 -19.37 -13.70 -0.59
C LEU A 33 -20.06 -14.86 0.16
N PRO A 34 -21.04 -15.54 -0.44
CA PRO A 34 -21.76 -16.63 0.21
C PRO A 34 -20.84 -17.73 0.76
N GLU A 35 -19.87 -18.18 -0.03
CA GLU A 35 -18.97 -19.27 0.33
C GLU A 35 -17.67 -18.81 1.02
N SER A 36 -17.51 -17.51 1.33
CA SER A 36 -16.30 -17.01 1.98
C SER A 36 -16.34 -17.22 3.50
N LYS A 37 -15.17 -17.09 4.15
CA LYS A 37 -15.09 -16.91 5.59
C LYS A 37 -15.79 -15.59 5.99
N LYS A 38 -16.72 -15.70 6.94
CA LYS A 38 -17.52 -14.60 7.47
C LYS A 38 -17.32 -14.49 8.97
N VAL A 39 -16.58 -13.49 9.40
CA VAL A 39 -16.26 -13.24 10.80
C VAL A 39 -16.65 -11.81 11.16
N ALA A 40 -17.34 -11.66 12.27
CA ALA A 40 -17.56 -10.39 12.95
C ALA A 40 -16.76 -10.35 14.26
N VAL A 41 -16.53 -9.14 14.77
CA VAL A 41 -15.86 -8.91 16.05
C VAL A 41 -16.80 -8.11 16.95
N PHE A 42 -17.14 -8.68 18.10
CA PHE A 42 -17.80 -7.94 19.17
C PHE A 42 -16.73 -7.29 20.06
N LEU A 43 -16.93 -6.04 20.41
CA LEU A 43 -16.04 -5.22 21.22
C LEU A 43 -16.83 -4.58 22.36
N SER A 44 -16.28 -4.56 23.58
CA SER A 44 -16.83 -3.84 24.73
C SER A 44 -15.73 -3.17 25.54
N GLU A 45 -15.98 -1.93 25.96
CA GLU A 45 -15.10 -1.20 26.89
C GLU A 45 -15.17 -1.75 28.33
N GLU A 46 -16.17 -2.58 28.62
CA GLU A 46 -16.34 -3.23 29.92
C GLU A 46 -16.25 -4.76 29.78
N ASP A 47 -16.23 -5.43 30.94
CA ASP A 47 -16.31 -6.88 30.98
C ASP A 47 -17.67 -7.35 30.44
N ALA A 48 -17.63 -8.11 29.36
CA ALA A 48 -18.79 -8.61 28.67
C ALA A 48 -18.73 -10.12 28.48
N SER A 49 -19.90 -10.74 28.34
CA SER A 49 -20.04 -12.17 28.01
C SER A 49 -21.05 -12.31 26.86
N VAL A 50 -20.57 -12.79 25.72
CA VAL A 50 -21.40 -13.05 24.55
C VAL A 50 -21.51 -14.55 24.35
N LYS A 51 -22.72 -15.11 24.58
CA LYS A 51 -22.99 -16.56 24.45
C LYS A 51 -23.60 -16.93 23.10
N GLU A 52 -24.33 -16.01 22.51
CA GLU A 52 -25.01 -16.19 21.23
C GLU A 52 -25.05 -14.88 20.43
N CYS A 53 -25.12 -15.01 19.13
CA CYS A 53 -25.32 -13.90 18.20
C CYS A 53 -26.32 -14.32 17.12
N SER A 54 -27.37 -13.54 16.95
CA SER A 54 -28.41 -13.76 15.94
C SER A 54 -28.11 -13.02 14.67
N LEU A 55 -28.30 -13.67 13.52
CA LEU A 55 -28.34 -13.04 12.20
C LEU A 55 -29.81 -12.72 11.86
N ILE A 56 -30.07 -11.47 11.55
CA ILE A 56 -31.43 -10.98 11.33
C ILE A 56 -31.51 -10.44 9.90
N ASP A 57 -32.51 -10.92 9.17
CA ASP A 57 -32.84 -10.38 7.85
C ASP A 57 -33.36 -8.95 7.98
N LEU A 58 -32.76 -8.04 7.24
CA LEU A 58 -33.04 -6.60 7.36
C LEU A 58 -34.48 -6.25 6.99
N PHE A 59 -35.07 -6.92 5.98
CA PHE A 59 -36.35 -6.54 5.41
C PHE A 59 -37.53 -7.17 6.17
N THR A 60 -37.33 -8.40 6.66
CA THR A 60 -38.41 -9.12 7.38
C THR A 60 -38.32 -8.96 8.89
N GLY A 61 -37.17 -8.53 9.42
CA GLY A 61 -36.87 -8.47 10.85
C GLY A 61 -36.83 -9.83 11.55
N LYS A 62 -36.81 -10.93 10.79
CA LYS A 62 -36.80 -12.29 11.34
C LYS A 62 -35.34 -12.74 11.59
N THR A 63 -35.14 -13.44 12.71
CA THR A 63 -33.92 -14.19 12.93
C THR A 63 -33.86 -15.34 11.94
N VAL A 64 -32.82 -15.36 11.11
CA VAL A 64 -32.56 -16.40 10.09
C VAL A 64 -31.53 -17.44 10.53
N SER A 65 -30.65 -17.09 11.46
CA SER A 65 -29.68 -17.99 12.08
C SER A 65 -29.25 -17.48 13.45
N THR A 66 -28.75 -18.40 14.30
CA THR A 66 -28.14 -18.06 15.59
C THR A 66 -26.83 -18.82 15.72
N PHE A 67 -25.77 -18.12 16.11
CA PHE A 67 -24.43 -18.66 16.24
C PHE A 67 -24.01 -18.67 17.72
N THR A 68 -23.49 -19.79 18.16
CA THR A 68 -22.97 -20.02 19.53
C THR A 68 -21.45 -20.27 19.51
N SER A 69 -20.85 -20.44 18.34
CA SER A 69 -19.39 -20.54 18.17
C SER A 69 -18.75 -19.17 18.29
N ILE A 70 -18.69 -18.66 19.52
CA ILE A 70 -18.15 -17.34 19.85
C ILE A 70 -16.88 -17.53 20.66
N GLN A 71 -15.77 -17.01 20.14
CA GLN A 71 -14.46 -17.17 20.76
C GLN A 71 -14.01 -15.88 21.43
N PRO A 72 -13.77 -15.88 22.76
CA PRO A 72 -13.14 -14.75 23.41
C PRO A 72 -11.69 -14.58 22.90
N THR A 73 -11.30 -13.34 22.62
CA THR A 73 -9.96 -13.00 22.09
C THR A 73 -9.18 -12.06 23.00
N GLY A 74 -9.70 -11.79 24.21
CA GLY A 74 -9.02 -11.00 25.23
C GLY A 74 -9.26 -9.50 25.08
N THR A 75 -8.27 -8.71 25.47
CA THR A 75 -8.31 -7.24 25.44
C THR A 75 -7.67 -6.71 24.15
N LEU A 76 -8.16 -5.57 23.66
CA LEU A 76 -7.59 -4.89 22.50
C LEU A 76 -7.66 -3.37 22.70
N GLY A 77 -6.52 -2.74 22.93
CA GLY A 77 -6.47 -1.30 23.24
C GLY A 77 -7.30 -0.97 24.47
N SER A 78 -8.29 -0.08 24.34
CA SER A 78 -9.23 0.28 25.42
C SER A 78 -10.35 -0.74 25.64
N MET A 79 -10.52 -1.72 24.74
CA MET A 79 -11.56 -2.74 24.85
C MET A 79 -11.18 -3.80 25.87
N LYS A 80 -11.96 -3.95 26.94
CA LYS A 80 -11.75 -4.97 27.97
C LYS A 80 -12.13 -6.36 27.51
N SER A 81 -13.16 -6.45 26.65
CA SER A 81 -13.65 -7.73 26.11
C SER A 81 -13.76 -7.68 24.59
N THR A 82 -13.20 -8.69 23.93
CA THR A 82 -13.37 -8.89 22.50
C THR A 82 -13.72 -10.33 22.18
N PHE A 83 -14.60 -10.53 21.18
CA PHE A 83 -15.07 -11.86 20.77
C PHE A 83 -15.11 -11.97 19.25
N ARG A 84 -14.68 -13.10 18.70
CA ARG A 84 -14.89 -13.45 17.29
C ARG A 84 -16.16 -14.24 17.13
N ILE A 85 -17.01 -13.83 16.22
CA ILE A 85 -18.27 -14.46 15.84
C ILE A 85 -18.09 -15.02 14.43
N ASP A 86 -17.91 -16.31 14.30
CA ASP A 86 -17.84 -16.98 12.99
C ASP A 86 -19.24 -17.36 12.55
N PHE A 87 -19.66 -16.86 11.39
CA PHE A 87 -20.94 -17.15 10.74
C PHE A 87 -20.76 -17.65 9.31
N SER A 88 -19.60 -18.25 9.04
CA SER A 88 -19.21 -18.73 7.70
C SER A 88 -20.17 -19.75 7.09
N ASP A 89 -20.81 -20.56 7.93
CA ASP A 89 -21.75 -21.60 7.48
C ASP A 89 -23.08 -21.06 6.92
N PHE A 90 -23.37 -19.78 7.14
CA PHE A 90 -24.54 -19.13 6.56
C PHE A 90 -24.20 -18.57 5.18
N ASN A 91 -24.76 -19.14 4.12
CA ASN A 91 -24.40 -18.83 2.72
C ASN A 91 -25.57 -18.26 1.88
N HIS A 92 -26.73 -17.99 2.48
CA HIS A 92 -27.90 -17.47 1.75
C HIS A 92 -27.69 -16.00 1.36
N PRO A 93 -27.87 -15.63 0.08
CA PRO A 93 -27.85 -14.24 -0.34
C PRO A 93 -28.96 -13.41 0.32
N GLY A 94 -28.63 -12.15 0.66
CA GLY A 94 -29.58 -11.24 1.32
C GLY A 94 -28.86 -10.06 1.96
N THR A 95 -29.61 -9.24 2.70
CA THR A 95 -29.07 -8.13 3.51
C THR A 95 -29.42 -8.36 4.98
N TYR A 96 -28.42 -8.31 5.81
CA TYR A 96 -28.52 -8.76 7.20
C TYR A 96 -27.85 -7.78 8.16
N TYR A 97 -28.11 -8.00 9.44
CA TYR A 97 -27.30 -7.49 10.54
C TYR A 97 -27.18 -8.53 11.65
N LEU A 98 -26.08 -8.44 12.40
CA LEU A 98 -25.83 -9.27 13.57
C LEU A 98 -26.36 -8.58 14.83
N LYS A 99 -26.89 -9.36 15.78
CA LYS A 99 -27.35 -8.88 17.08
C LYS A 99 -26.88 -9.81 18.19
N ALA A 100 -26.15 -9.27 19.16
CA ALA A 100 -25.76 -9.94 20.39
C ALA A 100 -26.27 -9.14 21.58
N GLY A 101 -27.20 -9.71 22.35
CA GLY A 101 -27.93 -8.97 23.39
C GLY A 101 -28.65 -7.76 22.82
N ASN A 102 -28.28 -6.55 23.27
CA ASN A 102 -28.82 -5.28 22.78
C ASN A 102 -27.99 -4.63 21.68
N THR A 103 -26.78 -5.14 21.45
CA THR A 103 -25.82 -4.58 20.50
C THR A 103 -26.06 -5.15 19.11
N ARG A 104 -26.06 -4.29 18.09
CA ARG A 104 -26.24 -4.69 16.69
C ARG A 104 -25.15 -4.12 15.80
N SER A 105 -24.79 -4.87 14.75
CA SER A 105 -23.87 -4.43 13.71
C SER A 105 -24.53 -3.40 12.77
N PRO A 106 -23.74 -2.70 11.95
CA PRO A 106 -24.22 -2.15 10.68
C PRO A 106 -24.84 -3.24 9.79
N TYR A 107 -25.60 -2.83 8.78
CA TYR A 107 -26.12 -3.75 7.76
C TYR A 107 -25.01 -4.18 6.82
N PHE A 108 -25.11 -5.40 6.30
CA PHE A 108 -24.20 -5.90 5.29
C PHE A 108 -24.90 -6.87 4.33
N PRO A 109 -24.53 -6.86 3.05
CA PRO A 109 -25.01 -7.84 2.09
C PRO A 109 -24.20 -9.14 2.14
N ILE A 110 -24.85 -10.24 1.77
CA ILE A 110 -24.19 -11.48 1.37
C ILE A 110 -24.64 -11.74 -0.07
N ASN A 111 -23.73 -11.69 -1.03
CA ASN A 111 -24.00 -12.04 -2.43
C ASN A 111 -22.70 -12.21 -3.24
N ASN A 112 -22.82 -12.80 -4.44
CA ASN A 112 -21.65 -13.08 -5.30
C ASN A 112 -21.04 -11.84 -5.95
N GLN A 113 -21.66 -10.68 -5.88
CA GLN A 113 -21.22 -9.44 -6.53
C GLN A 113 -20.79 -8.37 -5.52
N VAL A 114 -20.67 -8.75 -4.25
CA VAL A 114 -20.44 -7.80 -3.14
C VAL A 114 -19.18 -6.95 -3.31
N TYR A 115 -18.17 -7.45 -4.02
CA TYR A 115 -16.91 -6.75 -4.26
C TYR A 115 -16.79 -6.17 -5.69
N ASN A 116 -17.83 -6.30 -6.53
CA ASN A 116 -17.77 -5.74 -7.89
C ASN A 116 -17.55 -4.24 -7.86
N GLY A 117 -16.60 -3.77 -8.66
CA GLY A 117 -16.22 -2.34 -8.77
C GLY A 117 -15.40 -1.78 -7.61
N THR A 118 -15.13 -2.57 -6.55
CA THR A 118 -14.33 -2.06 -5.41
C THR A 118 -12.87 -1.86 -5.77
N ALA A 119 -12.31 -2.72 -6.61
CA ALA A 119 -10.94 -2.59 -7.10
C ALA A 119 -10.79 -1.32 -7.98
N ASP A 120 -11.72 -1.11 -8.90
CA ASP A 120 -11.75 0.11 -9.74
C ASP A 120 -11.93 1.38 -8.89
N PHE A 121 -12.71 1.31 -7.82
CA PHE A 121 -12.88 2.44 -6.90
C PHE A 121 -11.55 2.83 -6.23
N LEU A 122 -10.72 1.87 -5.84
CA LEU A 122 -9.41 2.14 -5.23
C LEU A 122 -8.45 2.85 -6.19
N LEU A 123 -8.54 2.60 -7.51
CA LEU A 123 -7.73 3.30 -8.51
C LEU A 123 -7.99 4.82 -8.55
N ASN A 124 -9.16 5.28 -8.07
CA ASN A 124 -9.42 6.71 -7.95
C ASN A 124 -8.45 7.39 -6.98
N TYR A 125 -8.04 6.71 -5.91
CA TYR A 125 -7.02 7.23 -5.01
C TYR A 125 -5.68 7.40 -5.72
N MET A 126 -5.24 6.40 -6.47
CA MET A 126 -4.00 6.47 -7.24
C MET A 126 -4.02 7.65 -8.24
N ARG A 127 -5.12 7.79 -9.00
CA ARG A 127 -5.28 8.92 -9.93
C ARG A 127 -5.26 10.28 -9.24
N GLN A 128 -5.78 10.40 -8.01
CA GLN A 128 -5.72 11.63 -7.22
C GLN A 128 -4.29 11.98 -6.78
N GLN A 129 -3.43 10.99 -6.61
CA GLN A 129 -2.03 11.18 -6.22
C GLN A 129 -1.09 11.45 -7.42
N ARG A 130 -1.58 11.43 -8.66
CA ARG A 130 -0.72 11.66 -9.83
C ARG A 130 0.04 12.99 -9.74
N CYS A 131 1.34 12.91 -9.89
CA CYS A 131 2.23 14.02 -10.18
C CYS A 131 2.30 14.23 -11.72
N GLY A 132 2.49 15.43 -12.19
CA GLY A 132 2.24 15.74 -13.59
C GLY A 132 0.77 16.06 -13.83
N TYR A 133 0.15 15.56 -14.89
CA TYR A 133 -1.28 15.77 -15.13
C TYR A 133 -2.14 15.01 -14.12
N ASN A 134 -3.00 15.75 -13.43
CA ASN A 134 -3.94 15.22 -12.47
C ASN A 134 -5.39 15.38 -12.99
N PRO A 135 -6.12 14.29 -13.26
CA PRO A 135 -7.46 14.35 -13.85
C PRO A 135 -8.53 14.97 -12.93
N TYR A 136 -8.33 14.94 -11.62
CA TYR A 136 -9.27 15.55 -10.66
C TYR A 136 -9.10 17.07 -10.58
N LEU A 137 -7.86 17.54 -10.62
CA LEU A 137 -7.55 18.96 -10.69
C LEU A 137 -7.76 19.55 -12.09
N LYS A 138 -7.78 18.68 -13.13
CA LYS A 138 -7.75 19.06 -14.55
C LYS A 138 -6.61 20.02 -14.87
N ASP A 139 -5.49 19.82 -14.19
CA ASP A 139 -4.30 20.66 -14.25
C ASP A 139 -3.06 19.82 -14.00
N SER A 140 -1.89 20.40 -14.22
CA SER A 140 -0.60 19.74 -14.03
C SER A 140 0.19 20.38 -12.90
N CYS A 141 0.98 19.56 -12.20
CA CYS A 141 1.91 20.00 -11.17
C CYS A 141 3.33 19.50 -11.45
N HIS A 142 4.33 20.18 -10.88
CA HIS A 142 5.74 19.75 -10.89
C HIS A 142 6.29 19.43 -12.28
N MET A 143 5.86 20.21 -13.29
CA MET A 143 6.24 20.00 -14.70
C MET A 143 7.68 20.44 -15.01
N ASP A 144 8.40 21.01 -14.05
CA ASP A 144 9.80 21.43 -14.16
C ASP A 144 10.77 20.49 -13.40
N ASP A 145 10.29 19.30 -12.99
CA ASP A 145 11.12 18.31 -12.30
C ASP A 145 12.12 17.66 -13.24
N GLY A 146 13.41 17.56 -12.86
CA GLY A 146 13.96 18.05 -11.61
C GLY A 146 15.45 18.33 -11.76
N TYR A 147 16.16 18.53 -10.65
CA TYR A 147 17.63 18.76 -10.65
C TYR A 147 18.34 17.60 -9.94
N ILE A 148 19.32 17.03 -10.62
CA ILE A 148 20.12 15.89 -10.11
C ILE A 148 20.95 16.34 -8.91
N ILE A 149 20.92 15.53 -7.86
CA ILE A 149 21.66 15.75 -6.62
C ILE A 149 22.44 14.50 -6.26
N CYS A 150 23.65 14.67 -5.73
CA CYS A 150 24.59 13.61 -5.35
C CYS A 150 25.18 12.80 -6.52
N HIS A 151 25.09 13.27 -7.73
CA HIS A 151 25.76 12.62 -8.86
C HIS A 151 27.20 13.13 -9.02
N PRO A 152 28.18 12.26 -9.23
CA PRO A 152 29.59 12.67 -9.24
C PRO A 152 29.97 13.66 -10.35
N THR A 153 29.21 13.69 -11.47
CA THR A 153 29.53 14.52 -12.64
C THR A 153 28.36 15.34 -13.19
N LYS A 154 27.11 15.05 -12.73
CA LYS A 154 25.89 15.69 -13.24
C LYS A 154 25.14 16.49 -12.16
N ASP A 155 25.76 16.69 -10.99
CA ASP A 155 25.12 17.41 -9.88
C ASP A 155 24.64 18.80 -10.31
N GLY A 156 23.41 19.15 -9.95
CA GLY A 156 22.79 20.44 -10.34
C GLY A 156 22.26 20.51 -11.78
N THR A 157 22.44 19.48 -12.62
CA THR A 157 21.89 19.47 -13.98
C THR A 157 20.43 19.00 -14.01
N LYS A 158 19.68 19.43 -15.03
CA LYS A 158 18.28 19.04 -15.22
C LYS A 158 18.12 17.60 -15.71
N ILE A 159 17.05 16.94 -15.24
CA ILE A 159 16.60 15.66 -15.71
C ILE A 159 15.06 15.66 -15.81
N ASP A 160 14.47 14.97 -16.79
CA ASP A 160 13.02 14.80 -16.89
C ASP A 160 12.57 13.56 -16.08
N VAL A 161 11.99 13.82 -14.91
CA VAL A 161 11.42 12.80 -14.01
C VAL A 161 9.95 13.10 -13.68
N ARG A 162 9.25 13.79 -14.56
CA ARG A 162 7.82 14.10 -14.41
C ARG A 162 6.97 12.83 -14.38
N GLY A 163 5.88 12.86 -13.65
CA GLY A 163 4.93 11.73 -13.53
C GLY A 163 5.00 11.03 -12.19
N GLY A 164 4.49 9.80 -12.12
CA GLY A 164 4.38 9.04 -10.88
C GLY A 164 3.32 9.58 -9.93
N TRP A 165 3.48 9.30 -8.64
CA TRP A 165 2.54 9.68 -7.60
C TRP A 165 3.25 10.36 -6.43
N HIS A 166 2.57 11.31 -5.81
CA HIS A 166 2.98 11.86 -4.52
C HIS A 166 2.88 10.77 -3.44
N ASP A 167 3.80 10.77 -2.49
CA ASP A 167 3.87 9.74 -1.47
C ASP A 167 2.71 9.83 -0.45
N ALA A 168 2.37 11.04 -0.03
CA ALA A 168 1.33 11.28 0.97
C ALA A 168 0.60 12.62 0.73
N ALA A 169 0.34 13.38 1.80
CA ALA A 169 -0.17 14.76 1.73
C ALA A 169 0.94 15.79 1.46
N ASP A 170 2.18 15.39 1.58
CA ASP A 170 3.35 16.04 0.99
C ASP A 170 3.50 15.62 -0.48
N TYR A 171 4.45 16.24 -1.19
CA TYR A 171 4.63 15.96 -2.62
C TYR A 171 5.97 15.28 -2.93
N LEU A 172 6.60 14.69 -1.91
CA LEU A 172 7.74 13.83 -2.13
C LEU A 172 7.35 12.61 -2.97
N GLN A 173 8.33 12.07 -3.69
CA GLN A 173 8.17 10.83 -4.43
C GLN A 173 9.37 9.94 -4.16
N TYR A 174 9.09 8.67 -3.89
CA TYR A 174 10.13 7.68 -3.58
C TYR A 174 10.00 6.46 -4.47
N THR A 175 11.13 5.97 -4.97
CA THR A 175 11.15 4.71 -5.73
C THR A 175 10.67 3.55 -4.87
N THR A 176 11.01 3.52 -3.59
CA THR A 176 10.58 2.46 -2.66
C THR A 176 9.06 2.32 -2.55
N THR A 177 8.33 3.41 -2.31
CA THR A 177 6.87 3.36 -2.16
C THR A 177 6.14 3.23 -3.49
N SER A 178 6.63 3.89 -4.53
CA SER A 178 6.05 3.79 -5.88
C SER A 178 6.24 2.40 -6.48
N ALA A 179 7.42 1.79 -6.35
CA ALA A 179 7.66 0.41 -6.80
C ALA A 179 6.77 -0.60 -6.04
N ASN A 180 6.56 -0.38 -4.72
CA ASN A 180 5.62 -1.15 -3.92
C ASN A 180 4.20 -1.08 -4.50
N ALA A 181 3.68 0.12 -4.75
CA ALA A 181 2.34 0.31 -5.32
C ALA A 181 2.22 -0.33 -6.71
N ILE A 182 3.21 -0.13 -7.58
CA ILE A 182 3.25 -0.71 -8.93
C ILE A 182 3.24 -2.24 -8.86
N TYR A 183 4.11 -2.84 -8.03
CA TYR A 183 4.19 -4.29 -7.94
C TYR A 183 2.89 -4.89 -7.40
N GLN A 184 2.27 -4.28 -6.38
CA GLN A 184 0.99 -4.74 -5.84
C GLN A 184 -0.13 -4.66 -6.87
N MET A 185 -0.24 -3.57 -7.64
CA MET A 185 -1.23 -3.44 -8.72
C MET A 185 -1.01 -4.51 -9.80
N MET A 186 0.23 -4.72 -10.21
CA MET A 186 0.59 -5.76 -11.18
C MET A 186 0.25 -7.16 -10.68
N PHE A 187 0.57 -7.45 -9.42
CA PHE A 187 0.23 -8.74 -8.81
C PHE A 187 -1.29 -8.94 -8.70
N ALA A 188 -2.03 -7.93 -8.29
CA ALA A 188 -3.49 -7.97 -8.21
C ALA A 188 -4.13 -8.25 -9.58
N TYR A 189 -3.68 -7.52 -10.61
CA TYR A 189 -4.14 -7.75 -11.98
C TYR A 189 -3.80 -9.16 -12.49
N GLN A 190 -2.57 -9.62 -12.27
CA GLN A 190 -2.15 -10.96 -12.69
C GLN A 190 -2.97 -12.08 -12.02
N GLN A 191 -3.36 -11.91 -10.76
CA GLN A 191 -4.13 -12.91 -10.01
C GLN A 191 -5.62 -12.91 -10.38
N ASN A 192 -6.20 -11.74 -10.69
CA ASN A 192 -7.61 -11.61 -10.97
C ASN A 192 -7.90 -10.47 -11.97
N PRO A 193 -7.56 -10.63 -13.25
CA PRO A 193 -7.73 -9.57 -14.25
C PRO A 193 -9.19 -9.15 -14.45
N GLU A 194 -10.14 -10.07 -14.25
CA GLU A 194 -11.58 -9.83 -14.42
C GLU A 194 -12.19 -8.91 -13.34
N ALA A 195 -11.45 -8.65 -12.26
CA ALA A 195 -11.89 -7.71 -11.22
C ALA A 195 -11.75 -6.23 -11.64
N PHE A 196 -11.11 -5.96 -12.77
CA PHE A 196 -10.78 -4.62 -13.22
C PHE A 196 -11.47 -4.29 -14.54
N SER A 197 -12.14 -3.14 -14.56
CA SER A 197 -12.91 -2.65 -15.70
C SER A 197 -12.11 -1.64 -16.54
N ASP A 198 -12.70 -1.21 -17.64
CA ASP A 198 -12.22 -0.14 -18.53
C ASP A 198 -13.27 0.98 -18.55
N TYR A 199 -13.10 1.95 -17.65
CA TYR A 199 -13.98 3.13 -17.51
C TYR A 199 -13.30 4.45 -17.88
N TYR A 200 -11.97 4.49 -17.86
CA TYR A 200 -11.17 5.68 -18.05
C TYR A 200 -10.11 5.47 -19.13
N ASP A 201 -9.67 6.55 -19.75
CA ASP A 201 -8.49 6.52 -20.63
C ASP A 201 -7.19 6.65 -19.79
N ALA A 202 -6.04 6.48 -20.44
CA ALA A 202 -4.73 6.56 -19.82
C ALA A 202 -4.46 7.91 -19.10
N ASN A 203 -5.16 8.98 -19.49
CA ASN A 203 -5.08 10.29 -18.81
C ASN A 203 -6.02 10.37 -17.60
N GLY A 204 -6.86 9.38 -17.37
CA GLY A 204 -7.82 9.36 -16.28
C GLY A 204 -9.12 10.12 -16.59
N HIS A 205 -9.43 10.42 -17.85
CA HIS A 205 -10.73 10.94 -18.26
C HIS A 205 -11.72 9.77 -18.39
N ARG A 206 -12.97 10.01 -18.01
CA ARG A 206 -14.02 8.99 -18.09
C ARG A 206 -14.37 8.65 -19.55
N LYS A 207 -13.66 7.69 -20.10
CA LYS A 207 -13.79 7.19 -21.46
C LYS A 207 -13.01 5.88 -21.60
N ALA A 208 -13.70 4.78 -21.81
CA ALA A 208 -13.07 3.49 -22.10
C ALA A 208 -12.14 3.60 -23.33
N ASN A 209 -10.97 2.96 -23.24
CA ASN A 209 -9.95 2.98 -24.30
C ASN A 209 -9.54 1.59 -24.79
N GLY A 210 -10.18 0.52 -24.31
CA GLY A 210 -9.88 -0.88 -24.64
C GLY A 210 -8.79 -1.49 -23.75
N ILE A 211 -8.34 -0.77 -22.71
CA ILE A 211 -7.32 -1.20 -21.77
C ILE A 211 -7.91 -1.15 -20.37
N PRO A 212 -7.78 -2.20 -19.53
CA PRO A 212 -8.24 -2.13 -18.15
C PRO A 212 -7.61 -0.96 -17.39
N ASP A 213 -8.40 -0.23 -16.63
CA ASP A 213 -7.98 0.97 -15.88
C ASP A 213 -6.74 0.77 -15.03
N ILE A 214 -6.60 -0.42 -14.42
CA ILE A 214 -5.42 -0.74 -13.62
C ILE A 214 -4.16 -0.86 -14.49
N VAL A 215 -4.27 -1.33 -15.72
CA VAL A 215 -3.13 -1.46 -16.64
C VAL A 215 -2.62 -0.09 -17.06
N ASP A 216 -3.52 0.86 -17.31
CA ASP A 216 -3.16 2.25 -17.56
C ASP A 216 -2.47 2.89 -16.34
N GLU A 217 -2.94 2.61 -15.14
CA GLU A 217 -2.34 3.14 -13.92
C GLU A 217 -0.97 2.49 -13.62
N ILE A 218 -0.83 1.19 -13.86
CA ILE A 218 0.47 0.48 -13.84
C ILE A 218 1.44 1.13 -14.83
N LYS A 219 0.99 1.39 -16.05
CA LYS A 219 1.81 2.04 -17.08
C LYS A 219 2.25 3.44 -16.64
N TRP A 220 1.38 4.23 -16.01
CA TRP A 220 1.72 5.54 -15.45
C TRP A 220 2.87 5.45 -14.44
N GLY A 221 2.80 4.50 -13.53
CA GLY A 221 3.87 4.28 -12.55
C GLY A 221 5.16 3.78 -13.16
N LEU A 222 5.08 2.83 -14.08
CA LEU A 222 6.25 2.29 -14.78
C LEU A 222 6.92 3.33 -15.69
N ASP A 223 6.17 4.24 -16.32
CA ASP A 223 6.73 5.38 -17.04
C ASP A 223 7.62 6.25 -16.15
N TRP A 224 7.13 6.50 -14.93
CA TRP A 224 7.91 7.26 -13.96
C TRP A 224 9.15 6.50 -13.50
N LEU A 225 9.03 5.21 -13.15
CA LEU A 225 10.20 4.38 -12.82
C LEU A 225 11.22 4.35 -13.97
N ASN A 226 10.74 4.30 -15.20
CA ASN A 226 11.59 4.33 -16.39
C ASN A 226 12.40 5.62 -16.51
N ARG A 227 11.82 6.76 -16.10
CA ARG A 227 12.52 8.07 -16.01
C ARG A 227 13.48 8.14 -14.83
N MET A 228 13.16 7.47 -13.72
CA MET A 228 14.02 7.37 -12.54
C MET A 228 15.21 6.41 -12.75
N ASN A 229 15.21 5.64 -13.84
CA ASN A 229 16.31 4.82 -14.32
C ASN A 229 16.54 5.07 -15.82
N PRO A 230 17.04 6.26 -16.21
CA PRO A 230 17.08 6.67 -17.63
C PRO A 230 18.04 5.83 -18.46
N THR A 231 19.18 5.46 -17.91
CA THR A 231 20.22 4.66 -18.58
C THR A 231 20.87 3.68 -17.61
N THR A 232 21.58 2.68 -18.13
CA THR A 232 22.35 1.74 -17.31
C THR A 232 23.33 2.50 -16.41
N GLY A 233 23.33 2.15 -15.13
CA GLY A 233 24.16 2.79 -14.11
C GLY A 233 23.62 4.12 -13.55
N GLU A 234 22.50 4.62 -14.07
CA GLU A 234 21.84 5.81 -13.53
C GLU A 234 20.51 5.44 -12.89
N MET A 235 20.46 5.46 -11.56
CA MET A 235 19.28 5.22 -10.76
C MET A 235 19.05 6.37 -9.78
N TYR A 236 17.80 6.73 -9.60
CA TYR A 236 17.39 7.77 -8.65
C TYR A 236 16.31 7.18 -7.73
N ASN A 237 16.34 7.50 -6.43
CA ASN A 237 15.43 6.90 -5.46
C ASN A 237 14.45 7.86 -4.80
N GLN A 238 14.61 9.18 -5.05
CA GLN A 238 13.79 10.19 -4.39
C GLN A 238 13.68 11.46 -5.23
N ILE A 239 12.49 12.08 -5.26
CA ILE A 239 12.25 13.45 -5.73
C ILE A 239 11.75 14.27 -4.56
N ALA A 240 12.25 15.50 -4.41
CA ALA A 240 12.04 16.39 -3.28
C ALA A 240 12.65 15.83 -1.96
N ASP A 241 12.46 16.54 -0.87
CA ASP A 241 12.89 16.18 0.46
C ASP A 241 11.98 16.85 1.51
N ASP A 242 12.27 16.63 2.79
CA ASP A 242 11.47 17.08 3.93
C ASP A 242 11.31 18.60 4.07
N ARG A 243 11.91 19.42 3.19
CA ARG A 243 11.53 20.83 3.00
C ARG A 243 10.09 20.97 2.50
N ASP A 244 9.57 19.91 1.86
CA ASP A 244 8.17 19.82 1.40
C ASP A 244 7.15 19.81 2.54
N HIS A 245 7.51 19.34 3.74
CA HIS A 245 6.64 19.27 4.91
C HIS A 245 6.31 20.65 5.50
N ALA A 246 6.11 21.65 4.68
CA ALA A 246 5.93 23.05 5.09
C ALA A 246 4.48 23.42 5.40
N SER A 247 3.53 22.97 4.58
CA SER A 247 2.10 23.31 4.73
C SER A 247 1.20 22.48 3.82
N MET A 248 -0.09 22.42 4.17
CA MET A 248 -1.13 21.87 3.29
C MET A 248 -1.39 22.80 2.13
N ARG A 249 -1.41 22.29 0.89
CA ARG A 249 -1.64 23.03 -0.35
C ARG A 249 -2.13 22.12 -1.48
N LEU A 250 -2.63 22.66 -2.54
CA LEU A 250 -2.88 21.90 -3.77
C LEU A 250 -1.57 21.73 -4.56
N PRO A 251 -1.30 20.59 -5.19
CA PRO A 251 -0.02 20.34 -5.86
C PRO A 251 0.28 21.29 -7.03
N ASN A 252 -0.73 21.74 -7.75
CA ASN A 252 -0.58 22.75 -8.80
C ASN A 252 -0.33 24.19 -8.27
N HIS A 253 -0.45 24.40 -6.96
CA HIS A 253 -0.12 25.64 -6.27
C HIS A 253 1.15 25.53 -5.43
N ASP A 254 1.90 24.44 -5.57
CA ASP A 254 3.15 24.27 -4.83
C ASP A 254 4.19 25.35 -5.23
N LYS A 255 4.74 26.00 -4.20
CA LYS A 255 5.76 27.05 -4.34
C LYS A 255 6.95 26.81 -3.43
N VAL A 256 7.14 25.58 -2.95
CA VAL A 256 8.33 25.24 -2.16
C VAL A 256 9.57 25.54 -2.99
N ASP A 257 10.54 26.21 -2.36
CA ASP A 257 11.81 26.56 -2.98
C ASP A 257 12.91 25.62 -2.48
N TYR A 258 13.46 24.87 -3.38
CA TYR A 258 14.57 23.94 -3.14
C TYR A 258 15.95 24.55 -3.46
N GLY A 259 16.00 25.86 -3.66
CA GLY A 259 17.22 26.59 -4.05
C GLY A 259 17.28 26.93 -5.53
N TYR A 260 16.22 26.62 -6.30
CA TYR A 260 16.11 26.91 -7.73
C TYR A 260 15.04 27.95 -8.04
N GLY A 261 14.40 28.51 -7.00
CA GLY A 261 13.29 29.44 -7.07
C GLY A 261 11.95 28.82 -6.73
N PRO A 262 10.97 29.61 -6.24
CA PRO A 262 9.67 29.12 -5.78
C PRO A 262 8.90 28.36 -6.87
N GLY A 263 8.51 27.10 -6.57
CA GLY A 263 7.79 26.22 -7.49
C GLY A 263 8.59 25.78 -8.72
N LYS A 264 9.90 25.97 -8.71
CA LYS A 264 10.82 25.44 -9.71
C LYS A 264 11.23 24.02 -9.36
N GLY A 265 11.87 23.31 -10.32
CA GLY A 265 12.17 21.91 -10.24
C GLY A 265 12.78 21.44 -8.91
N ARG A 266 12.40 20.25 -8.52
CA ARG A 266 12.73 19.64 -7.23
C ARG A 266 14.05 18.83 -7.31
N PRO A 267 14.75 18.60 -6.18
CA PRO A 267 15.94 17.76 -6.16
C PRO A 267 15.59 16.30 -6.48
N VAL A 268 16.44 15.65 -7.28
CA VAL A 268 16.35 14.25 -7.70
C VAL A 268 17.60 13.53 -7.23
N TYR A 269 17.47 12.65 -6.28
CA TYR A 269 18.58 12.05 -5.56
C TYR A 269 19.12 10.83 -6.27
N PHE A 270 20.38 10.93 -6.71
CA PHE A 270 21.10 9.85 -7.36
C PHE A 270 21.49 8.74 -6.37
N CYS A 271 21.33 7.47 -6.77
CA CYS A 271 21.77 6.30 -6.03
C CYS A 271 23.27 6.12 -6.20
N SER A 272 24.05 6.86 -5.44
CA SER A 272 25.53 6.77 -5.51
C SER A 272 26.07 5.45 -4.94
N GLY A 273 25.28 4.76 -4.09
CA GLY A 273 25.71 3.61 -3.31
C GLY A 273 26.69 3.96 -2.19
N GLU A 274 26.81 5.22 -1.88
CA GLU A 274 27.61 5.78 -0.79
C GLU A 274 26.73 6.59 0.14
N LYS A 275 27.18 6.79 1.38
CA LYS A 275 26.49 7.63 2.35
C LYS A 275 26.29 9.05 1.81
N GLN A 276 25.10 9.57 1.96
CA GLN A 276 24.76 10.94 1.56
C GLN A 276 24.54 11.80 2.80
N VAL A 277 25.23 12.93 2.83
CA VAL A 277 25.05 13.95 3.87
C VAL A 277 24.13 15.03 3.32
N ARG A 278 23.09 15.39 4.09
CA ARG A 278 22.14 16.45 3.76
C ARG A 278 21.86 17.29 5.01
N GLY A 279 22.20 18.56 4.97
CA GLY A 279 22.10 19.39 6.15
C GLY A 279 22.83 18.75 7.34
N GLU A 280 22.09 18.43 8.40
CA GLU A 280 22.63 17.80 9.62
C GLU A 280 22.54 16.25 9.61
N PHE A 281 21.94 15.64 8.59
CA PHE A 281 21.64 14.20 8.55
C PHE A 281 22.50 13.47 7.55
N THR A 282 22.83 12.23 7.90
CA THR A 282 23.57 11.31 7.05
C THR A 282 22.85 9.98 7.02
N ASN A 283 22.55 9.47 5.82
CA ASN A 283 21.99 8.13 5.68
C ASN A 283 23.06 7.03 5.84
N ALA A 284 22.62 5.78 5.96
CA ALA A 284 23.48 4.62 6.12
C ALA A 284 23.62 3.79 4.83
N THR A 285 23.52 4.41 3.66
CA THR A 285 23.69 3.75 2.36
C THR A 285 24.99 2.97 2.28
N THR A 286 24.94 1.74 1.76
CA THR A 286 26.09 0.82 1.60
C THR A 286 26.22 0.27 0.19
N GLY A 287 25.24 0.49 -0.67
CA GLY A 287 25.19 0.00 -2.05
C GLY A 287 23.94 0.50 -2.76
N ILE A 288 23.57 -0.15 -3.87
CA ILE A 288 22.39 0.22 -4.65
C ILE A 288 21.42 -0.95 -4.85
N ALA A 289 21.75 -2.14 -4.36
CA ALA A 289 21.01 -3.37 -4.68
C ALA A 289 19.54 -3.34 -4.23
N SER A 290 19.20 -2.68 -3.11
CA SER A 290 17.80 -2.54 -2.68
C SER A 290 16.95 -1.75 -3.69
N THR A 291 17.48 -0.67 -4.24
CA THR A 291 16.80 0.11 -5.29
C THR A 291 16.82 -0.60 -6.64
N ALA A 292 17.97 -1.19 -7.02
CA ALA A 292 18.14 -1.91 -8.27
C ALA A 292 17.18 -3.11 -8.38
N GLY A 293 17.01 -3.87 -7.29
CA GLY A 293 16.06 -4.98 -7.21
C GLY A 293 14.60 -4.55 -7.42
N LYS A 294 14.22 -3.39 -6.88
CA LYS A 294 12.88 -2.81 -7.08
C LYS A 294 12.64 -2.41 -8.54
N PHE A 295 13.60 -1.77 -9.19
CA PHE A 295 13.52 -1.49 -10.63
C PHE A 295 13.42 -2.79 -11.43
N ALA A 296 14.32 -3.73 -11.20
CA ALA A 296 14.40 -4.98 -11.96
C ALA A 296 13.11 -5.82 -11.84
N SER A 297 12.59 -6.02 -10.64
CA SER A 297 11.35 -6.79 -10.40
C SER A 297 10.13 -6.12 -11.03
N CYS A 298 9.99 -4.79 -10.86
CA CYS A 298 8.88 -4.04 -11.45
C CYS A 298 8.95 -4.04 -12.99
N PHE A 299 10.13 -3.86 -13.58
CA PHE A 299 10.28 -3.89 -15.04
C PHE A 299 10.04 -5.29 -15.61
N ALA A 300 10.57 -6.35 -14.98
CA ALA A 300 10.38 -7.71 -15.46
C ALA A 300 8.91 -8.15 -15.43
N LEU A 301 8.19 -7.89 -14.35
CA LEU A 301 6.75 -8.19 -14.26
C LEU A 301 5.95 -7.26 -15.17
N GLY A 302 6.28 -5.96 -15.19
CA GLY A 302 5.63 -4.95 -16.02
C GLY A 302 5.71 -5.27 -17.51
N ALA A 303 6.87 -5.71 -17.98
CA ALA A 303 7.05 -6.13 -19.39
C ALA A 303 6.09 -7.28 -19.77
N ARG A 304 5.95 -8.28 -18.89
CA ARG A 304 5.02 -9.40 -19.15
C ARG A 304 3.55 -8.98 -19.15
N ILE A 305 3.16 -8.04 -18.31
CA ILE A 305 1.76 -7.55 -18.24
C ILE A 305 1.47 -6.62 -19.42
N LEU A 306 2.40 -5.72 -19.74
CA LEU A 306 2.15 -4.66 -20.71
C LEU A 306 2.34 -5.07 -22.17
N LYS A 307 2.92 -6.23 -22.45
CA LYS A 307 3.26 -6.67 -23.83
C LYS A 307 2.07 -6.65 -24.80
N ASP A 308 0.87 -6.95 -24.32
CA ASP A 308 -0.34 -7.02 -25.13
C ASP A 308 -1.06 -5.66 -25.25
N PHE A 309 -0.71 -4.69 -24.42
CA PHE A 309 -1.33 -3.36 -24.37
C PHE A 309 -0.38 -2.24 -24.84
N TYR A 310 0.91 -2.32 -24.46
CA TYR A 310 1.96 -1.34 -24.73
C TYR A 310 3.25 -2.01 -25.16
N PRO A 311 3.28 -2.71 -26.32
CA PRO A 311 4.36 -3.62 -26.72
C PRO A 311 5.74 -2.94 -26.82
N GLU A 312 5.82 -1.73 -27.35
CA GLU A 312 7.10 -1.00 -27.49
C GLU A 312 7.69 -0.67 -26.12
N PHE A 313 6.85 -0.15 -25.21
CA PHE A 313 7.28 0.15 -23.87
C PHE A 313 7.64 -1.11 -23.07
N ALA A 314 6.89 -2.19 -23.25
CA ALA A 314 7.20 -3.48 -22.62
C ALA A 314 8.60 -3.98 -23.03
N GLN A 315 8.96 -3.90 -24.32
CA GLN A 315 10.30 -4.26 -24.81
C GLN A 315 11.41 -3.35 -24.24
N GLU A 316 11.13 -2.07 -24.05
CA GLU A 316 12.08 -1.13 -23.44
C GLU A 316 12.38 -1.53 -22.00
N ILE A 317 11.35 -1.68 -21.17
CA ILE A 317 11.53 -1.99 -19.74
C ILE A 317 12.04 -3.42 -19.51
N GLU A 318 11.77 -4.37 -20.40
CA GLU A 318 12.32 -5.72 -20.32
C GLU A 318 13.86 -5.72 -20.38
N LYS A 319 14.45 -4.93 -21.29
CA LYS A 319 15.91 -4.75 -21.37
C LYS A 319 16.47 -4.05 -20.14
N LYS A 320 15.73 -3.11 -19.57
CA LYS A 320 16.12 -2.39 -18.35
C LYS A 320 16.05 -3.27 -17.11
N ALA A 321 15.16 -4.25 -17.07
CA ALA A 321 15.06 -5.18 -15.94
C ALA A 321 16.37 -5.92 -15.67
N ASP A 322 16.96 -6.51 -16.72
CA ASP A 322 18.24 -7.20 -16.62
C ASP A 322 19.38 -6.23 -16.27
N ALA A 323 19.44 -5.08 -16.95
CA ALA A 323 20.46 -4.07 -16.71
C ALA A 323 20.44 -3.56 -15.25
N ALA A 324 19.25 -3.28 -14.71
CA ALA A 324 19.10 -2.86 -13.32
C ALA A 324 19.54 -3.95 -12.33
N TYR A 325 19.19 -5.21 -12.60
CA TYR A 325 19.60 -6.34 -11.78
C TYR A 325 21.12 -6.49 -11.74
N GLU A 326 21.78 -6.40 -12.89
CA GLU A 326 23.24 -6.49 -12.99
C GLU A 326 23.96 -5.34 -12.24
N GLU A 327 23.41 -4.12 -12.24
CA GLU A 327 23.96 -3.02 -11.43
C GLU A 327 23.83 -3.32 -9.93
N GLY A 328 22.70 -3.92 -9.48
CA GLY A 328 22.54 -4.36 -8.09
C GLY A 328 23.56 -5.42 -7.67
N ILE A 329 23.91 -6.36 -8.55
CA ILE A 329 24.96 -7.35 -8.31
C ILE A 329 26.33 -6.69 -8.18
N LYS A 330 26.64 -5.70 -9.02
CA LYS A 330 27.96 -5.01 -9.01
C LYS A 330 28.17 -4.19 -7.74
N LYS A 331 27.12 -3.61 -7.18
CA LYS A 331 27.21 -2.76 -5.99
C LYS A 331 26.18 -3.18 -4.93
N PRO A 332 26.37 -4.35 -4.28
CA PRO A 332 25.44 -4.88 -3.29
C PRO A 332 25.36 -3.97 -2.06
N GLY A 333 24.19 -3.89 -1.45
CA GLY A 333 23.92 -3.07 -0.29
C GLY A 333 22.62 -2.27 -0.40
N VAL A 334 22.26 -1.55 0.65
CA VAL A 334 21.07 -0.71 0.71
C VAL A 334 21.34 0.69 0.18
N CYS A 335 20.35 1.27 -0.50
CA CYS A 335 20.33 2.66 -0.92
C CYS A 335 19.21 3.40 -0.21
N GLN A 336 19.52 4.05 0.87
CA GLN A 336 18.53 4.79 1.67
C GLN A 336 18.21 6.15 1.04
N THR A 337 17.03 6.68 1.36
CA THR A 337 16.63 8.04 0.99
C THR A 337 17.42 9.08 1.81
N ALA A 338 17.22 10.35 1.55
CA ALA A 338 17.91 11.44 2.22
C ALA A 338 16.93 12.45 2.82
N SER A 339 17.21 12.93 4.02
CA SER A 339 16.51 14.03 4.65
C SER A 339 17.42 15.26 4.82
N VAL A 340 16.83 16.44 4.98
CA VAL A 340 17.53 17.73 5.07
C VAL A 340 17.29 18.40 6.42
N ARG A 341 16.07 18.36 6.97
CA ARG A 341 15.64 19.09 8.18
C ARG A 341 15.26 18.19 9.34
N SER A 342 14.83 16.97 9.07
CA SER A 342 14.41 16.02 10.09
C SER A 342 15.03 14.65 9.86
N PRO A 343 15.20 13.81 10.89
CA PRO A 343 15.83 12.49 10.73
C PRO A 343 14.91 11.46 10.05
N TYR A 344 13.85 11.88 9.38
CA TYR A 344 12.91 10.96 8.71
C TYR A 344 13.46 10.54 7.36
N ILE A 345 13.80 9.26 7.25
CA ILE A 345 14.24 8.60 6.03
C ILE A 345 13.63 7.19 5.94
N TYR A 346 13.60 6.61 4.75
CA TYR A 346 13.32 5.19 4.62
C TYR A 346 14.60 4.40 4.89
N GLU A 347 14.70 3.86 6.10
CA GLU A 347 15.88 3.16 6.62
C GLU A 347 15.84 1.68 6.22
N GLU A 348 16.04 1.40 4.94
CA GLU A 348 16.26 0.02 4.50
C GLU A 348 17.58 -0.48 5.09
N ASP A 349 17.57 -1.66 5.70
CA ASP A 349 18.73 -2.31 6.32
C ASP A 349 19.09 -3.65 5.66
N ASN A 350 18.26 -4.11 4.73
CA ASN A 350 18.44 -5.32 3.97
C ASN A 350 18.07 -5.09 2.49
N TRP A 351 18.71 -5.82 1.62
CA TRP A 351 18.56 -5.71 0.16
C TRP A 351 18.41 -7.08 -0.51
N THR A 352 18.56 -8.18 0.23
CA THR A 352 18.55 -9.53 -0.35
C THR A 352 17.20 -9.92 -0.85
N TYR A 353 16.12 -9.52 -0.17
CA TYR A 353 14.75 -9.76 -0.61
C TYR A 353 14.39 -9.02 -1.91
N ASP A 354 14.95 -7.83 -2.12
CA ASP A 354 14.75 -7.09 -3.37
C ASP A 354 15.39 -7.81 -4.56
N MET A 355 16.61 -8.31 -4.35
CA MET A 355 17.34 -9.06 -5.37
C MET A 355 16.76 -10.46 -5.58
N GLU A 356 16.22 -11.10 -4.54
CA GLU A 356 15.49 -12.35 -4.65
C GLU A 356 14.26 -12.19 -5.55
N LEU A 357 13.43 -11.18 -5.27
CA LEU A 357 12.23 -10.92 -6.07
C LEU A 357 12.59 -10.56 -7.51
N ALA A 358 13.62 -9.75 -7.73
CA ALA A 358 14.10 -9.41 -9.05
C ALA A 358 14.56 -10.64 -9.82
N ALA A 359 15.35 -11.51 -9.19
CA ALA A 359 15.87 -12.72 -9.82
C ALA A 359 14.75 -13.69 -10.22
N ILE A 360 13.78 -13.94 -9.33
CA ILE A 360 12.68 -14.85 -9.66
C ILE A 360 11.76 -14.27 -10.76
N GLU A 361 11.54 -12.95 -10.79
CA GLU A 361 10.76 -12.32 -11.86
C GLU A 361 11.51 -12.35 -13.21
N LEU A 362 12.82 -12.18 -13.22
CA LEU A 362 13.66 -12.37 -14.41
C LEU A 362 13.67 -13.84 -14.88
N TYR A 363 13.73 -14.80 -13.95
CA TYR A 363 13.57 -16.22 -14.30
C TYR A 363 12.24 -16.49 -15.00
N LYS A 364 11.14 -15.96 -14.46
CA LYS A 364 9.81 -16.11 -15.06
C LYS A 364 9.69 -15.50 -16.47
N SER A 365 10.46 -14.44 -16.76
CA SER A 365 10.52 -13.81 -18.08
C SER A 365 11.41 -14.58 -19.06
N THR A 366 12.58 -15.05 -18.63
CA THR A 366 13.64 -15.54 -19.51
C THR A 366 13.81 -17.06 -19.51
N GLN A 367 13.30 -17.75 -18.49
CA GLN A 367 13.54 -19.18 -18.20
C GLN A 367 15.05 -19.51 -18.04
N ASN A 368 15.89 -18.51 -17.77
CA ASN A 368 17.32 -18.72 -17.56
C ASN A 368 17.59 -19.18 -16.13
N ASN A 369 18.07 -20.41 -15.98
CA ASN A 369 18.36 -21.02 -14.69
C ASN A 369 19.35 -20.24 -13.81
N ARG A 370 20.18 -19.36 -14.37
CA ARG A 370 21.04 -18.48 -13.59
C ARG A 370 20.22 -17.66 -12.58
N TYR A 371 19.12 -17.07 -13.03
CA TYR A 371 18.26 -16.25 -12.15
C TYR A 371 17.56 -17.08 -11.09
N LEU A 372 17.12 -18.31 -11.42
CA LEU A 372 16.54 -19.21 -10.42
C LEU A 372 17.56 -19.56 -9.32
N GLN A 373 18.78 -19.89 -9.68
CA GLN A 373 19.84 -20.18 -8.70
C GLN A 373 20.17 -18.96 -7.83
N GLN A 374 20.23 -17.79 -8.42
CA GLN A 374 20.47 -16.54 -7.70
C GLN A 374 19.29 -16.18 -6.75
N ALA A 375 18.04 -16.38 -7.19
CA ALA A 375 16.89 -16.19 -6.33
C ALA A 375 16.93 -17.12 -5.10
N ILE A 376 17.26 -18.40 -5.29
CA ILE A 376 17.45 -19.37 -4.20
C ILE A 376 18.59 -18.94 -3.26
N GLU A 377 19.68 -18.44 -3.80
CA GLU A 377 20.81 -17.96 -3.00
C GLU A 377 20.41 -16.76 -2.14
N TYR A 378 19.75 -15.76 -2.71
CA TYR A 378 19.27 -14.59 -1.98
C TYR A 378 18.22 -14.97 -0.93
N GLY A 379 17.26 -15.83 -1.27
CA GLY A 379 16.26 -16.30 -0.33
C GLY A 379 16.84 -17.06 0.88
N ARG A 380 17.96 -17.76 0.69
CA ARG A 380 18.70 -18.41 1.81
C ARG A 380 19.46 -17.42 2.68
N ARG A 381 19.83 -16.28 2.13
CA ARG A 381 20.53 -15.19 2.84
C ARG A 381 19.58 -14.24 3.54
N GLU A 382 18.31 -14.26 3.17
CA GLU A 382 17.29 -13.40 3.80
C GLU A 382 17.16 -13.75 5.28
N PRO A 383 17.31 -12.78 6.20
CA PRO A 383 17.13 -13.03 7.62
C PRO A 383 15.70 -13.45 7.90
N VAL A 384 15.52 -14.43 8.77
CA VAL A 384 14.19 -14.82 9.28
C VAL A 384 13.69 -13.73 10.24
N THR A 385 13.29 -12.62 9.70
CA THR A 385 12.68 -11.53 10.45
C THR A 385 11.28 -11.28 9.89
N PRO A 386 10.29 -12.02 10.36
CA PRO A 386 8.94 -11.77 9.93
C PRO A 386 8.58 -10.34 10.32
N TRP A 387 8.19 -9.51 9.35
CA TRP A 387 7.77 -8.14 9.59
C TRP A 387 6.57 -8.02 10.56
N MET A 388 5.85 -9.11 10.80
CA MET A 388 4.83 -9.26 11.82
C MET A 388 5.29 -10.10 13.03
N GLY A 389 6.57 -10.36 13.17
CA GLY A 389 7.14 -11.21 14.22
C GLY A 389 7.80 -10.42 15.35
N ALA A 390 8.95 -10.93 15.78
CA ALA A 390 9.68 -10.39 16.93
C ALA A 390 10.27 -8.96 16.71
N ASP A 391 10.44 -8.57 15.45
CA ASP A 391 10.92 -7.23 15.09
C ASP A 391 9.73 -6.33 14.73
N SER A 392 9.33 -5.49 15.67
CA SER A 392 8.24 -4.52 15.50
C SER A 392 8.63 -3.28 14.67
N THR A 393 9.89 -3.14 14.28
CA THR A 393 10.39 -1.97 13.57
C THR A 393 10.29 -2.11 12.05
N ARG A 394 10.02 -3.31 11.54
CA ARG A 394 9.87 -3.56 10.11
C ARG A 394 8.67 -2.80 9.54
N HIS A 395 8.93 -2.01 8.53
CA HIS A 395 7.94 -1.12 7.96
C HIS A 395 7.19 -1.79 6.80
N TYR A 396 5.87 -1.57 6.71
CA TYR A 396 5.01 -2.09 5.64
C TYR A 396 5.44 -1.65 4.22
N GLN A 397 6.24 -0.59 4.08
CA GLN A 397 6.74 -0.10 2.79
C GLN A 397 7.64 -1.10 2.05
N TRP A 398 8.20 -2.08 2.76
CA TRP A 398 9.03 -3.11 2.13
C TRP A 398 8.24 -4.31 1.64
N TYR A 399 6.98 -4.44 2.05
CA TYR A 399 6.07 -5.37 1.43
C TYR A 399 5.65 -4.85 0.04
N PRO A 400 5.56 -5.67 -1.04
CA PRO A 400 5.67 -7.12 -1.06
C PRO A 400 7.10 -7.66 -1.15
N PHE A 401 8.10 -6.83 -1.30
CA PHE A 401 9.47 -7.27 -1.59
C PHE A 401 9.95 -8.32 -0.58
N MET A 402 9.70 -8.15 0.69
CA MET A 402 10.09 -9.08 1.75
C MET A 402 9.53 -10.50 1.63
N ASN A 403 8.43 -10.72 0.93
CA ASN A 403 7.72 -12.01 0.96
C ASN A 403 7.47 -12.60 -0.43
N MET A 404 7.38 -11.79 -1.46
CA MET A 404 6.95 -12.27 -2.78
C MET A 404 8.03 -13.07 -3.50
N GLY A 405 9.30 -12.84 -3.21
CA GLY A 405 10.39 -13.69 -3.69
C GLY A 405 10.21 -15.13 -3.22
N HIS A 406 10.05 -15.33 -1.93
CA HIS A 406 9.78 -16.64 -1.33
C HIS A 406 8.50 -17.30 -1.86
N TYR A 407 7.44 -16.52 -2.02
CA TYR A 407 6.18 -17.02 -2.58
C TYR A 407 6.36 -17.60 -4.01
N TRP A 408 7.07 -16.87 -4.87
CA TRP A 408 7.31 -17.31 -6.24
C TRP A 408 8.29 -18.48 -6.32
N LEU A 409 9.32 -18.51 -5.47
CA LEU A 409 10.21 -19.66 -5.35
C LEU A 409 9.45 -20.92 -4.93
N ALA A 410 8.64 -20.83 -3.87
CA ALA A 410 7.83 -21.95 -3.41
C ALA A 410 6.87 -22.47 -4.50
N LYS A 411 6.24 -21.59 -5.25
CA LYS A 411 5.40 -21.98 -6.40
C LYS A 411 6.19 -22.64 -7.52
N THR A 412 7.41 -22.18 -7.80
CA THR A 412 8.26 -22.73 -8.86
C THR A 412 8.74 -24.13 -8.48
N GLU A 413 9.20 -24.33 -7.24
CA GLU A 413 9.64 -25.65 -6.75
C GLU A 413 8.50 -26.67 -6.69
N SER A 414 7.30 -26.28 -6.28
CA SER A 414 6.15 -27.19 -6.26
C SER A 414 5.77 -27.67 -7.66
N ASN A 415 5.91 -26.81 -8.68
CA ASN A 415 5.65 -27.18 -10.07
C ASN A 415 6.74 -28.09 -10.67
N THR A 416 7.96 -28.10 -10.10
CA THR A 416 9.05 -28.97 -10.58
C THR A 416 9.07 -30.35 -9.88
N ARG A 417 8.33 -30.53 -8.78
CA ARG A 417 8.22 -31.79 -8.04
C ARG A 417 6.98 -32.63 -8.43
N LEU A 418 6.11 -32.10 -9.30
CA LEU A 418 4.99 -32.80 -9.92
C LEU A 418 5.38 -33.34 -11.31
#